data_2144ff98711d9a468300b0ede2499c44
#
_entry.id   2144ff98711d9a468300b0ede2499c44
#
_cell.length_a   1.000
_cell.length_b   1.000
_cell.length_c   1.000
_cell.angle_alpha   90.00
_cell.angle_beta   90.00
_cell.angle_gamma   90.00
#
_symmetry.space_group_name_H-M   'P 1'
#
loop_
_entity.id
_entity.type
_entity.pdbx_description
1 polymer ?
#
loop_
_entity_poly.entity_id
_entity_poly.type
_entity_poly.pdbx_seq_one_letter_code
_entity_poly.pdbx_strand_id
1 'polypeptide(L)'
;MSVLVALDVAILPPSDVGRRALELSAALPEEESLGLCLGAESLPHVTLVQQYVAAGDLDLLYAALDAALTNQPPLTLTVTGGGRSGVTVWMAIDPAPGLVRLHERLMGSLHRFERSDGNGEAFFGGNARAGDVAWVSTYRRKASLLTYRPHITLGHARQPPHVDPFTFEATVVAACHLGRSCTCRRVLRAWDLR
;
A
#
# COMPACT_ATOMS: atom_id res chain seq x y z
N MET A 1 20.45 -4.86 -18.28
CA MET A 1 19.22 -4.21 -17.73
C MET A 1 19.30 -4.27 -16.22
N SER A 2 18.98 -3.22 -15.50
CA SER A 2 18.96 -3.25 -14.03
C SER A 2 17.76 -4.06 -13.55
N VAL A 3 17.95 -4.86 -12.49
CA VAL A 3 16.86 -5.56 -11.81
C VAL A 3 15.92 -4.53 -11.20
N LEU A 4 14.61 -4.64 -11.48
CA LEU A 4 13.60 -3.75 -10.93
C LEU A 4 12.87 -4.40 -9.75
N VAL A 5 12.41 -3.57 -8.84
CA VAL A 5 11.58 -3.93 -7.68
C VAL A 5 10.27 -3.15 -7.76
N ALA A 6 9.15 -3.85 -7.72
CA ALA A 6 7.83 -3.23 -7.51
C ALA A 6 7.70 -2.89 -6.02
N LEU A 7 7.72 -1.61 -5.71
CA LEU A 7 7.79 -1.07 -4.36
C LEU A 7 6.47 -0.42 -3.94
N ASP A 8 6.05 -0.67 -2.70
CA ASP A 8 5.04 0.11 -1.98
C ASP A 8 5.70 0.77 -0.76
N VAL A 9 5.60 2.07 -0.64
CA VAL A 9 5.83 2.76 0.63
C VAL A 9 4.47 2.93 1.29
N ALA A 10 4.27 2.28 2.42
CA ALA A 10 2.96 2.13 3.04
C ALA A 10 3.00 2.35 4.55
N ILE A 11 1.87 2.76 5.12
CA ILE A 11 1.64 2.67 6.55
C ILE A 11 1.25 1.23 6.89
N LEU A 12 1.94 0.64 7.86
CA LEU A 12 1.52 -0.61 8.48
C LEU A 12 0.63 -0.27 9.69
N PRO A 13 -0.63 -0.73 9.71
CA PRO A 13 -1.52 -0.45 10.83
C PRO A 13 -1.05 -1.18 12.09
N PRO A 14 -1.42 -0.71 13.30
CA PRO A 14 -1.15 -1.42 14.54
C PRO A 14 -1.81 -2.80 14.55
N SER A 15 -1.34 -3.68 15.42
CA SER A 15 -1.67 -5.11 15.41
C SER A 15 -3.16 -5.43 15.56
N ASP A 16 -3.90 -4.63 16.31
CA ASP A 16 -5.36 -4.77 16.50
C ASP A 16 -6.13 -4.42 15.22
N VAL A 17 -5.75 -3.33 14.52
CA VAL A 17 -6.32 -2.95 13.22
C VAL A 17 -5.92 -3.96 12.14
N GLY A 18 -4.67 -4.41 12.15
CA GLY A 18 -4.19 -5.46 11.24
C GLY A 18 -5.00 -6.74 11.40
N ARG A 19 -5.22 -7.19 12.63
CA ARG A 19 -6.05 -8.37 12.95
C ARG A 19 -7.49 -8.19 12.46
N ARG A 20 -8.11 -7.03 12.71
CA ARG A 20 -9.46 -6.74 12.19
C ARG A 20 -9.52 -6.82 10.67
N ALA A 21 -8.50 -6.32 9.97
CA ALA A 21 -8.43 -6.43 8.51
C ALA A 21 -8.32 -7.89 8.04
N LEU A 22 -7.52 -8.72 8.74
CA LEU A 22 -7.40 -10.15 8.47
C LEU A 22 -8.73 -10.88 8.68
N GLU A 23 -9.44 -10.62 9.78
CA GLU A 23 -10.74 -11.20 10.10
C GLU A 23 -11.79 -10.84 9.04
N LEU A 24 -11.86 -9.56 8.63
CA LEU A 24 -12.75 -9.11 7.57
C LEU A 24 -12.40 -9.73 6.21
N SER A 25 -11.11 -9.85 5.89
CA SER A 25 -10.65 -10.52 4.67
C SER A 25 -11.04 -12.00 4.64
N ALA A 26 -10.86 -12.70 5.76
CA ALA A 26 -11.20 -14.12 5.89
C ALA A 26 -12.72 -14.38 5.85
N ALA A 27 -13.53 -13.39 6.19
CA ALA A 27 -15.00 -13.48 6.14
C ALA A 27 -15.59 -13.17 4.76
N LEU A 28 -14.77 -12.76 3.77
CA LEU A 28 -15.26 -12.52 2.41
C LEU A 28 -15.67 -13.84 1.75
N PRO A 29 -16.72 -13.84 0.87
CA PRO A 29 -17.15 -15.03 0.17
C PRO A 29 -16.04 -15.64 -0.70
N GLU A 30 -15.67 -16.88 -0.46
CA GLU A 30 -14.59 -17.56 -1.18
C GLU A 30 -14.87 -17.66 -2.68
N GLU A 31 -16.12 -17.89 -3.06
CA GLU A 31 -16.57 -18.00 -4.44
C GLU A 31 -16.47 -16.68 -5.23
N GLU A 32 -16.32 -15.56 -4.56
CA GLU A 32 -16.12 -14.24 -5.17
C GLU A 32 -14.64 -13.84 -5.25
N SER A 33 -13.76 -14.62 -4.62
CA SER A 33 -12.33 -14.34 -4.55
C SER A 33 -11.65 -14.54 -5.91
N LEU A 34 -10.82 -13.60 -6.29
CA LEU A 34 -9.87 -13.71 -7.42
C LEU A 34 -8.44 -14.00 -6.94
N GLY A 35 -8.30 -14.59 -5.73
CA GLY A 35 -7.03 -15.01 -5.16
C GLY A 35 -6.30 -13.92 -4.36
N LEU A 36 -6.97 -12.83 -3.99
CA LEU A 36 -6.47 -11.88 -2.98
C LEU A 36 -7.09 -12.24 -1.64
N CYS A 37 -6.24 -12.60 -0.68
CA CYS A 37 -6.59 -12.80 0.71
C CYS A 37 -5.46 -12.24 1.57
N LEU A 38 -5.79 -11.50 2.61
CA LEU A 38 -4.81 -11.03 3.59
C LEU A 38 -4.31 -12.18 4.45
N GLY A 39 -3.07 -12.08 4.91
CA GLY A 39 -2.43 -13.11 5.73
C GLY A 39 -0.96 -12.78 6.00
N ALA A 40 -0.20 -13.76 6.47
CA ALA A 40 1.22 -13.61 6.74
C ALA A 40 2.04 -13.16 5.51
N GLU A 41 1.58 -13.58 4.32
CA GLU A 41 2.21 -13.22 3.04
C GLU A 41 1.51 -12.09 2.28
N SER A 42 0.56 -11.41 2.89
CA SER A 42 -0.19 -10.29 2.29
C SER A 42 -0.61 -9.34 3.40
N LEU A 43 0.32 -8.48 3.80
CA LEU A 43 0.15 -7.62 4.97
C LEU A 43 -0.94 -6.56 4.74
N PRO A 44 -1.84 -6.33 5.73
CA PRO A 44 -2.69 -5.15 5.74
C PRO A 44 -1.84 -3.88 5.71
N HIS A 45 -2.18 -2.93 4.84
CA HIS A 45 -1.41 -1.71 4.70
C HIS A 45 -2.25 -0.58 4.09
N VAL A 46 -1.79 0.66 4.28
CA VAL A 46 -2.32 1.85 3.58
C VAL A 46 -1.22 2.35 2.66
N THR A 47 -1.40 2.21 1.37
CA THR A 47 -0.43 2.67 0.37
C THR A 47 -0.22 4.18 0.45
N LEU A 48 1.03 4.61 0.45
CA LEU A 48 1.45 6.00 0.28
C LEU A 48 2.06 6.24 -1.11
N VAL A 49 2.89 5.33 -1.61
CA VAL A 49 3.53 5.42 -2.93
C VAL A 49 3.69 4.03 -3.51
N GLN A 50 3.27 3.83 -4.77
CA GLN A 50 3.64 2.63 -5.52
C GLN A 50 4.40 3.01 -6.78
N GLN A 51 5.52 2.36 -7.03
CA GLN A 51 6.35 2.58 -8.21
C GLN A 51 7.34 1.43 -8.43
N TYR A 52 7.91 1.35 -9.63
CA TYR A 52 9.10 0.52 -9.86
C TYR A 52 10.35 1.32 -9.53
N VAL A 53 11.35 0.65 -8.94
CA VAL A 53 12.67 1.20 -8.64
C VAL A 53 13.75 0.22 -9.08
N ALA A 54 14.92 0.73 -9.48
CA ALA A 54 16.06 -0.15 -9.69
C ALA A 54 16.58 -0.69 -8.35
N ALA A 55 16.87 -1.99 -8.28
CA ALA A 55 17.37 -2.60 -7.05
C ALA A 55 18.63 -1.92 -6.51
N GLY A 56 19.50 -1.44 -7.42
CA GLY A 56 20.71 -0.70 -7.05
C GLY A 56 20.45 0.72 -6.49
N ASP A 57 19.24 1.25 -6.63
CA ASP A 57 18.86 2.57 -6.12
C ASP A 57 18.20 2.49 -4.73
N LEU A 58 17.97 1.29 -4.16
CA LEU A 58 17.22 1.13 -2.91
C LEU A 58 17.87 1.87 -1.73
N ASP A 59 19.18 1.85 -1.58
CA ASP A 59 19.86 2.55 -0.48
C ASP A 59 19.68 4.08 -0.58
N LEU A 60 19.74 4.63 -1.79
CA LEU A 60 19.48 6.04 -2.03
C LEU A 60 18.02 6.41 -1.80
N LEU A 61 17.10 5.52 -2.15
CA LEU A 61 15.68 5.66 -1.87
C LEU A 61 15.43 5.62 -0.37
N TYR A 62 16.06 4.72 0.37
CA TYR A 62 15.94 4.66 1.83
C TYR A 62 16.48 5.93 2.50
N ALA A 63 17.60 6.47 2.02
CA ALA A 63 18.11 7.76 2.52
C ALA A 63 17.13 8.91 2.24
N ALA A 64 16.44 8.89 1.09
CA ALA A 64 15.40 9.87 0.79
C ALA A 64 14.16 9.71 1.70
N LEU A 65 13.79 8.47 2.06
CA LEU A 65 12.74 8.18 3.03
C LEU A 65 13.15 8.61 4.44
N ASP A 66 14.40 8.34 4.88
CA ASP A 66 14.93 8.82 6.16
C ASP A 66 14.75 10.34 6.27
N ALA A 67 15.16 11.09 5.24
CA ALA A 67 15.01 12.53 5.20
C ALA A 67 13.55 13.01 5.19
N ALA A 68 12.70 12.34 4.39
CA ALA A 68 11.29 12.72 4.26
C ALA A 68 10.46 12.39 5.52
N LEU A 69 10.85 11.37 6.29
CA LEU A 69 10.16 10.96 7.51
C LEU A 69 10.79 11.55 8.79
N THR A 70 11.90 12.29 8.68
CA THR A 70 12.50 12.97 9.82
C THR A 70 11.48 13.91 10.48
N ASN A 71 11.26 13.76 11.79
CA ASN A 71 10.29 14.53 12.57
C ASN A 71 8.84 14.39 12.07
N GLN A 72 8.50 13.32 11.38
CA GLN A 72 7.12 13.02 11.04
C GLN A 72 6.41 12.44 12.27
N PRO A 73 5.46 13.16 12.88
CA PRO A 73 4.74 12.62 14.01
C PRO A 73 3.80 11.48 13.59
N PRO A 74 3.41 10.61 14.51
CA PRO A 74 2.33 9.67 14.32
C PRO A 74 1.09 10.33 13.73
N LEU A 75 0.31 9.57 12.96
CA LEU A 75 -0.91 10.06 12.32
C LEU A 75 -2.13 9.39 12.94
N THR A 76 -3.07 10.18 13.42
CA THR A 76 -4.42 9.67 13.73
C THR A 76 -5.18 9.48 12.43
N LEU A 77 -5.52 8.24 12.12
CA LEU A 77 -6.28 7.86 10.93
C LEU A 77 -7.67 7.38 11.31
N THR A 78 -8.66 7.72 10.50
CA THR A 78 -10.06 7.33 10.71
C THR A 78 -10.50 6.38 9.60
N VAL A 79 -10.88 5.16 9.97
CA VAL A 79 -11.65 4.27 9.08
C VAL A 79 -13.10 4.78 9.07
N THR A 80 -13.65 5.04 7.88
CA THR A 80 -14.98 5.61 7.70
C THR A 80 -16.05 4.59 7.32
N GLY A 81 -15.63 3.36 6.99
CA GLY A 81 -16.55 2.30 6.59
C GLY A 81 -15.93 1.35 5.57
N GLY A 82 -16.76 0.51 4.97
CA GLY A 82 -16.39 -0.34 3.84
C GLY A 82 -16.48 0.41 2.51
N GLY A 83 -15.61 0.08 1.54
CA GLY A 83 -15.62 0.65 0.20
C GLY A 83 -15.36 -0.39 -0.87
N ARG A 84 -15.64 -0.06 -2.16
CA ARG A 84 -15.48 -0.97 -3.28
C ARG A 84 -15.17 -0.23 -4.60
N SER A 85 -14.36 -0.87 -5.44
CA SER A 85 -14.23 -0.52 -6.86
C SER A 85 -14.07 -1.80 -7.68
N GLY A 86 -14.94 -1.99 -8.67
CA GLY A 86 -15.04 -3.29 -9.33
C GLY A 86 -15.37 -4.38 -8.30
N VAL A 87 -14.54 -5.38 -8.19
CA VAL A 87 -14.65 -6.47 -7.21
C VAL A 87 -13.72 -6.30 -6.00
N THR A 88 -12.81 -5.32 -6.01
CA THR A 88 -11.91 -5.07 -4.89
C THR A 88 -12.66 -4.33 -3.79
N VAL A 89 -12.59 -4.86 -2.56
CA VAL A 89 -13.22 -4.29 -1.37
C VAL A 89 -12.15 -3.92 -0.33
N TRP A 90 -12.45 -2.91 0.52
CA TRP A 90 -11.50 -2.36 1.47
C TRP A 90 -12.15 -1.70 2.67
N MET A 91 -11.38 -1.42 3.72
CA MET A 91 -11.70 -0.42 4.73
C MET A 91 -11.27 0.95 4.20
N ALA A 92 -12.22 1.88 4.04
CA ALA A 92 -11.96 3.23 3.59
C ALA A 92 -11.38 4.08 4.73
N ILE A 93 -10.38 4.89 4.42
CA ILE A 93 -9.72 5.80 5.37
C ILE A 93 -10.00 7.24 4.95
N ASP A 94 -10.31 8.09 5.92
CA ASP A 94 -10.47 9.53 5.68
C ASP A 94 -9.14 10.13 5.18
N PRO A 95 -9.14 10.85 4.02
CA PRO A 95 -7.95 11.53 3.53
C PRO A 95 -7.63 12.79 4.34
N ALA A 96 -7.43 12.62 5.65
CA ALA A 96 -7.09 13.71 6.56
C ALA A 96 -5.85 14.50 6.08
N PRO A 97 -5.78 15.82 6.31
CA PRO A 97 -4.72 16.67 5.76
C PRO A 97 -3.30 16.22 6.10
N GLY A 98 -3.07 15.61 7.27
CA GLY A 98 -1.77 15.06 7.65
C GLY A 98 -1.33 13.90 6.77
N LEU A 99 -2.24 12.96 6.48
CA LEU A 99 -2.01 11.82 5.61
C LEU A 99 -1.77 12.25 4.16
N VAL A 100 -2.59 13.17 3.66
CA VAL A 100 -2.44 13.71 2.29
C VAL A 100 -1.09 14.42 2.12
N ARG A 101 -0.70 15.28 3.07
CA ARG A 101 0.62 15.94 3.02
C ARG A 101 1.79 14.94 3.07
N LEU A 102 1.68 13.86 3.85
CA LEU A 102 2.69 12.81 3.87
C LEU A 102 2.78 12.12 2.51
N HIS A 103 1.63 11.72 1.95
CA HIS A 103 1.55 11.13 0.60
C HIS A 103 2.19 12.04 -0.46
N GLU A 104 1.82 13.31 -0.53
CA GLU A 104 2.34 14.27 -1.51
C GLU A 104 3.85 14.47 -1.37
N ARG A 105 4.36 14.61 -0.14
CA ARG A 105 5.79 14.74 0.15
C ARG A 105 6.57 13.51 -0.33
N LEU A 106 6.07 12.30 -0.05
CA LEU A 106 6.70 11.05 -0.48
C LEU A 106 6.63 10.89 -2.00
N MET A 107 5.49 11.19 -2.63
CA MET A 107 5.35 11.19 -4.10
C MET A 107 6.36 12.12 -4.77
N GLY A 108 6.64 13.29 -4.17
CA GLY A 108 7.65 14.24 -4.66
C GLY A 108 9.07 13.73 -4.45
N SER A 109 9.40 13.31 -3.22
CA SER A 109 10.76 12.89 -2.83
C SER A 109 11.25 11.66 -3.58
N LEU A 110 10.33 10.74 -3.91
CA LEU A 110 10.66 9.45 -4.52
C LEU A 110 10.54 9.44 -6.05
N HIS A 111 10.02 10.51 -6.67
CA HIS A 111 9.79 10.57 -8.12
C HIS A 111 11.05 10.27 -8.94
N ARG A 112 12.22 10.75 -8.51
CA ARG A 112 13.49 10.54 -9.21
C ARG A 112 13.90 9.07 -9.33
N PHE A 113 13.38 8.19 -8.48
CA PHE A 113 13.65 6.74 -8.48
C PHE A 113 12.64 5.95 -9.30
N GLU A 114 11.56 6.59 -9.75
CA GLU A 114 10.50 5.93 -10.50
C GLU A 114 11.02 5.41 -11.85
N ARG A 115 10.64 4.18 -12.19
CA ARG A 115 10.94 3.53 -13.47
C ARG A 115 9.61 3.16 -14.15
N SER A 116 9.58 3.22 -15.48
CA SER A 116 8.37 2.97 -16.28
C SER A 116 8.32 1.58 -16.92
N ASP A 117 9.44 0.87 -16.95
CA ASP A 117 9.68 -0.36 -17.70
C ASP A 117 9.57 -1.63 -16.83
N GLY A 118 8.79 -1.57 -15.73
CA GLY A 118 8.55 -2.71 -14.86
C GLY A 118 7.74 -3.82 -15.54
N ASN A 119 7.99 -5.04 -15.08
CA ASN A 119 7.31 -6.25 -15.54
C ASN A 119 6.96 -7.16 -14.34
N GLY A 120 6.42 -8.36 -14.60
CA GLY A 120 6.02 -9.30 -13.56
C GLY A 120 7.17 -9.77 -12.67
N GLU A 121 8.41 -9.82 -13.18
CA GLU A 121 9.60 -10.25 -12.43
C GLU A 121 10.03 -9.23 -11.37
N ALA A 122 9.60 -7.96 -11.52
CA ALA A 122 9.85 -6.93 -10.51
C ALA A 122 9.09 -7.15 -9.20
N PHE A 123 8.10 -8.03 -9.20
CA PHE A 123 7.30 -8.36 -8.03
C PHE A 123 7.88 -9.54 -7.25
N PHE A 124 7.65 -9.56 -5.95
CA PHE A 124 8.03 -10.69 -5.10
C PHE A 124 7.38 -11.99 -5.61
N GLY A 125 8.21 -13.00 -5.85
CA GLY A 125 7.78 -14.29 -6.43
C GLY A 125 7.68 -14.31 -7.96
N GLY A 126 7.86 -13.17 -8.66
CA GLY A 126 7.91 -13.09 -10.13
C GLY A 126 6.61 -13.49 -10.86
N ASN A 127 5.48 -13.53 -10.16
CA ASN A 127 4.21 -14.09 -10.67
C ASN A 127 3.07 -13.06 -10.75
N ALA A 128 3.39 -11.77 -10.85
CA ALA A 128 2.39 -10.71 -10.99
C ALA A 128 1.65 -10.81 -12.33
N ARG A 129 0.37 -10.47 -12.29
CA ARG A 129 -0.49 -10.45 -13.48
C ARG A 129 -0.25 -9.16 -14.28
N ALA A 130 -0.63 -9.17 -15.56
CA ALA A 130 -0.55 -7.97 -16.41
C ALA A 130 -1.29 -6.76 -15.79
N GLY A 131 -2.42 -7.00 -15.09
CA GLY A 131 -3.15 -5.96 -14.37
C GLY A 131 -2.37 -5.36 -13.21
N ASP A 132 -1.60 -6.17 -12.47
CA ASP A 132 -0.77 -5.69 -11.36
C ASP A 132 0.38 -4.83 -11.89
N VAL A 133 1.01 -5.27 -12.99
CA VAL A 133 2.05 -4.50 -13.70
C VAL A 133 1.50 -3.15 -14.20
N ALA A 134 0.36 -3.18 -14.87
CA ALA A 134 -0.28 -1.96 -15.38
C ALA A 134 -0.71 -1.01 -14.26
N TRP A 135 -1.13 -1.54 -13.10
CA TRP A 135 -1.49 -0.74 -11.94
C TRP A 135 -0.29 0.05 -11.42
N VAL A 136 0.83 -0.61 -11.11
CA VAL A 136 2.04 0.05 -10.59
C VAL A 136 2.59 1.07 -11.59
N SER A 137 2.63 0.71 -12.89
CA SER A 137 3.08 1.62 -13.98
C SER A 137 2.21 2.88 -14.11
N THR A 138 0.97 2.84 -13.64
CA THR A 138 0.03 3.96 -13.79
C THR A 138 -0.39 4.58 -12.45
N TYR A 139 0.12 4.10 -11.33
CA TYR A 139 -0.27 4.52 -9.98
C TYR A 139 -0.20 6.05 -9.82
N ARG A 140 0.92 6.67 -10.15
CA ARG A 140 1.11 8.12 -10.05
C ARG A 140 -0.01 8.89 -10.74
N ARG A 141 -0.44 8.45 -11.91
CA ARG A 141 -1.48 9.14 -12.70
C ARG A 141 -2.89 8.83 -12.21
N LYS A 142 -3.15 7.60 -11.76
CA LYS A 142 -4.51 7.09 -11.51
C LYS A 142 -4.93 7.10 -10.05
N ALA A 143 -3.97 6.99 -9.12
CA ALA A 143 -4.28 6.73 -7.71
C ALA A 143 -3.47 7.58 -6.73
N SER A 144 -2.82 8.66 -7.20
CA SER A 144 -2.06 9.54 -6.34
C SER A 144 -2.49 11.00 -6.42
N LEU A 145 -1.98 11.83 -5.53
CA LEU A 145 -2.26 13.27 -5.46
C LEU A 145 -3.77 13.54 -5.40
N LEU A 146 -4.33 14.26 -6.39
CA LEU A 146 -5.75 14.63 -6.42
C LEU A 146 -6.72 13.42 -6.46
N THR A 147 -6.23 12.26 -6.87
CA THR A 147 -7.01 11.01 -6.93
C THR A 147 -6.69 10.06 -5.78
N TYR A 148 -5.88 10.49 -4.82
CA TYR A 148 -5.48 9.68 -3.68
C TYR A 148 -6.69 9.32 -2.82
N ARG A 149 -6.92 8.02 -2.63
CA ARG A 149 -8.01 7.47 -1.81
C ARG A 149 -7.41 6.42 -0.87
N PRO A 150 -6.99 6.81 0.33
CA PRO A 150 -6.37 5.88 1.28
C PRO A 150 -7.35 4.81 1.74
N HIS A 151 -6.89 3.59 1.82
CA HIS A 151 -7.68 2.45 2.24
C HIS A 151 -6.79 1.26 2.64
N ILE A 152 -7.35 0.31 3.36
CA ILE A 152 -6.75 -1.02 3.58
C ILE A 152 -7.54 -2.01 2.74
N THR A 153 -6.92 -2.53 1.67
CA THR A 153 -7.53 -3.54 0.81
C THR A 153 -7.76 -4.83 1.61
N LEU A 154 -8.95 -5.41 1.49
CA LEU A 154 -9.33 -6.65 2.18
C LEU A 154 -9.34 -7.86 1.24
N GLY A 155 -9.75 -7.69 -0.02
CA GLY A 155 -9.88 -8.80 -0.96
C GLY A 155 -10.85 -8.49 -2.09
N HIS A 156 -11.54 -9.52 -2.56
CA HIS A 156 -12.54 -9.41 -3.63
C HIS A 156 -13.90 -9.86 -3.13
N ALA A 157 -14.93 -9.05 -3.39
CA ALA A 157 -16.33 -9.37 -3.14
C ALA A 157 -17.23 -8.44 -3.97
N ARG A 158 -18.48 -8.86 -4.19
CA ARG A 158 -19.49 -8.03 -4.88
C ARG A 158 -20.01 -6.91 -4.01
N GLN A 159 -19.97 -7.09 -2.70
CA GLN A 159 -20.38 -6.09 -1.71
C GLN A 159 -19.24 -5.81 -0.72
N PRO A 160 -19.00 -4.55 -0.32
CA PRO A 160 -18.05 -4.26 0.73
C PRO A 160 -18.55 -4.84 2.06
N PRO A 161 -17.65 -5.31 2.94
CA PRO A 161 -18.05 -5.72 4.28
C PRO A 161 -18.56 -4.51 5.08
N HIS A 162 -19.43 -4.78 6.05
CA HIS A 162 -19.81 -3.77 7.03
C HIS A 162 -18.63 -3.46 7.94
N VAL A 163 -18.27 -2.19 8.06
CA VAL A 163 -17.19 -1.71 8.93
C VAL A 163 -17.68 -0.50 9.68
N ASP A 164 -17.81 -0.63 11.00
CA ASP A 164 -18.09 0.53 11.86
C ASP A 164 -16.92 1.49 11.85
N PRO A 165 -17.16 2.81 11.80
CA PRO A 165 -16.09 3.81 11.86
C PRO A 165 -15.30 3.70 13.18
N PHE A 166 -13.98 3.88 13.08
CA PHE A 166 -13.06 3.93 14.23
C PHE A 166 -11.78 4.70 13.88
N THR A 167 -11.04 5.09 14.90
CA THR A 167 -9.75 5.76 14.75
C THR A 167 -8.61 4.87 15.27
N PHE A 168 -7.42 5.06 14.72
CA PHE A 168 -6.20 4.44 15.21
C PHE A 168 -5.00 5.36 14.99
N GLU A 169 -3.93 5.13 15.73
CA GLU A 169 -2.67 5.80 15.55
C GLU A 169 -1.74 5.00 14.65
N ALA A 170 -1.31 5.60 13.56
CA ALA A 170 -0.36 5.04 12.61
C ALA A 170 1.05 5.52 12.98
N THR A 171 1.89 4.59 13.43
CA THR A 171 3.24 4.86 13.93
C THR A 171 4.35 4.28 13.06
N VAL A 172 4.02 3.46 12.05
CA VAL A 172 5.00 2.75 11.23
C VAL A 172 4.74 3.02 9.75
N VAL A 173 5.77 3.50 9.05
CA VAL A 173 5.86 3.50 7.58
C VAL A 173 6.87 2.44 7.17
N ALA A 174 6.59 1.70 6.11
CA ALA A 174 7.49 0.67 5.60
C ALA A 174 7.64 0.77 4.07
N ALA A 175 8.82 0.41 3.58
CA ALA A 175 9.05 0.08 2.18
C ALA A 175 8.85 -1.42 2.02
N CYS A 176 7.90 -1.81 1.18
CA CYS A 176 7.49 -3.19 0.98
C CYS A 176 7.73 -3.63 -0.47
N HIS A 177 8.22 -4.86 -0.66
CA HIS A 177 8.23 -5.49 -1.98
C HIS A 177 6.82 -5.99 -2.27
N LEU A 178 6.23 -5.50 -3.35
CA LEU A 178 4.91 -5.89 -3.80
C LEU A 178 4.94 -7.31 -4.39
N GLY A 179 3.91 -8.08 -4.11
CA GLY A 179 3.62 -9.33 -4.79
C GLY A 179 2.39 -9.25 -5.68
N ARG A 180 1.89 -10.40 -6.11
CA ARG A 180 0.66 -10.53 -6.88
C ARG A 180 -0.49 -9.77 -6.20
N SER A 181 -1.36 -9.16 -7.00
CA SER A 181 -2.46 -8.28 -6.55
C SER A 181 -1.98 -7.00 -5.85
N CYS A 182 -0.75 -6.57 -6.10
CA CYS A 182 -0.12 -5.39 -5.49
C CYS A 182 -0.17 -5.41 -3.95
N THR A 183 -0.04 -6.61 -3.35
CA THR A 183 -0.02 -6.78 -1.90
C THR A 183 1.39 -6.59 -1.33
N CYS A 184 1.52 -6.05 -0.13
CA CYS A 184 2.79 -6.00 0.60
C CYS A 184 3.19 -7.41 1.05
N ARG A 185 4.20 -8.01 0.40
CA ARG A 185 4.67 -9.38 0.66
C ARG A 185 5.85 -9.43 1.61
N ARG A 186 6.76 -8.49 1.46
CA ARG A 186 7.99 -8.46 2.24
C ARG A 186 8.32 -7.02 2.63
N VAL A 187 8.45 -6.79 3.93
CA VAL A 187 9.00 -5.53 4.43
C VAL A 187 10.51 -5.52 4.14
N LEU A 188 10.97 -4.52 3.40
CA LEU A 188 12.38 -4.31 3.08
C LEU A 188 13.04 -3.43 4.15
N ARG A 189 12.33 -2.39 4.60
CA ARG A 189 12.74 -1.50 5.68
C ARG A 189 11.51 -0.83 6.30
N ALA A 190 11.58 -0.51 7.59
CA ALA A 190 10.51 0.19 8.31
C ALA A 190 11.07 1.38 9.09
N TRP A 191 10.20 2.37 9.34
CA TRP A 191 10.48 3.61 10.07
C TRP A 191 9.39 3.84 11.11
N ASP A 192 9.80 4.12 12.35
CA ASP A 192 8.90 4.60 13.40
C ASP A 192 8.70 6.11 13.24
N LEU A 193 7.45 6.54 13.18
CA LEU A 193 7.06 7.94 13.17
C LEU A 193 7.18 8.50 14.60
N ARG A 194 7.73 9.71 14.74
CA ARG A 194 8.04 10.33 16.05
C ARG A 194 7.75 11.83 16.05
#